data_46de2b86101e351b552b8ed2252cd297
#
_entry.id   46de2b86101e351b552b8ed2252cd297
#
_cell.length_a   1.000
_cell.length_b   1.000
_cell.length_c   1.000
_cell.angle_alpha   90.00
_cell.angle_beta   90.00
_cell.angle_gamma   90.00
#
_symmetry.space_group_name_H-M   'P 1'
#
loop_
_entity.id
_entity.type
_entity.pdbx_description
1 polymer ?
#
loop_
_entity_poly.entity_id
_entity_poly.type
_entity_poly.pdbx_seq_one_letter_code
_entity_poly.pdbx_strand_id
1 'polypeptide(L)'
;MALYTIGDLHLSLSGDHAMDVFPGWERYVGRIEENWRAKICADDTVVLPGDTSWGMSLEGALADFKFLESLPGKKIMLKGNHDYWWTTKAKMEAFFSAHGLKSLQILNNNCVAVDGVAVCGSRGWLFETGEPFDDKIINREAIRLELSIAEAEKTGLEPVAFLHYPPLYGENTSPQILDVLARHSVRRCYYGHIHAAF
;
A
#
# COMPACT_ATOMS: atom_id res chain seq x y z
N MET A 1 18.24 -10.26 2.64
CA MET A 1 17.20 -9.30 2.22
C MET A 1 15.88 -10.07 2.18
N ALA A 2 14.84 -9.58 2.80
CA ALA A 2 13.52 -10.20 2.80
C ALA A 2 12.45 -9.19 2.41
N LEU A 3 11.32 -9.67 1.84
CA LEU A 3 10.16 -8.88 1.50
C LEU A 3 9.05 -9.15 2.51
N TYR A 4 8.60 -8.09 3.18
CA TYR A 4 7.50 -8.11 4.14
C TYR A 4 6.33 -7.28 3.64
N THR A 5 5.17 -7.46 4.25
CA THR A 5 4.02 -6.59 4.01
C THR A 5 3.23 -6.37 5.30
N ILE A 6 2.74 -5.15 5.47
CA ILE A 6 1.80 -4.76 6.51
C ILE A 6 0.94 -3.63 5.97
N GLY A 7 -0.38 -3.79 5.95
CA GLY A 7 -1.32 -2.77 5.51
C GLY A 7 -1.97 -2.02 6.67
N ASP A 8 -2.73 -1.01 6.30
CA ASP A 8 -3.72 -0.38 7.19
C ASP A 8 -3.11 0.14 8.50
N LEU A 9 -1.96 0.84 8.37
CA LEU A 9 -1.26 1.40 9.55
C LEU A 9 -2.06 2.52 10.21
N HIS A 10 -2.86 3.25 9.44
CA HIS A 10 -3.70 4.34 9.93
C HIS A 10 -2.97 5.28 10.89
N LEU A 11 -1.73 5.63 10.55
CA LEU A 11 -0.93 6.53 11.38
C LEU A 11 -1.59 7.90 11.49
N SER A 12 -1.52 8.50 12.66
CA SER A 12 -2.02 9.85 12.96
C SER A 12 -1.20 10.50 14.07
N LEU A 13 0.10 10.64 13.83
CA LEU A 13 1.03 11.20 14.81
C LEU A 13 0.86 12.72 15.00
N SER A 14 0.15 13.39 14.08
CA SER A 14 -0.32 14.76 14.26
C SER A 14 -1.45 14.90 15.29
N GLY A 15 -2.13 13.78 15.65
CA GLY A 15 -3.11 13.71 16.71
C GLY A 15 -4.57 13.92 16.30
N ASP A 16 -4.87 14.09 15.01
CA ASP A 16 -6.21 14.44 14.54
C ASP A 16 -7.19 13.26 14.48
N HIS A 17 -6.66 12.01 14.31
CA HIS A 17 -7.47 10.79 14.17
C HIS A 17 -6.83 9.63 14.94
N ALA A 18 -7.01 9.60 16.26
CA ALA A 18 -6.44 8.53 17.09
C ALA A 18 -7.19 7.22 16.89
N MET A 19 -6.49 6.18 16.44
CA MET A 19 -7.04 4.81 16.33
C MET A 19 -7.13 4.10 17.69
N ASP A 20 -6.44 4.61 18.72
CA ASP A 20 -6.43 4.05 20.08
C ASP A 20 -7.81 3.98 20.75
N VAL A 21 -8.80 4.68 20.19
CA VAL A 21 -10.19 4.65 20.67
C VAL A 21 -10.92 3.36 20.31
N PHE A 22 -10.38 2.58 19.39
CA PHE A 22 -10.98 1.32 18.95
C PHE A 22 -10.38 0.13 19.70
N PRO A 23 -11.21 -0.85 20.13
CA PRO A 23 -10.71 -2.04 20.80
C PRO A 23 -9.67 -2.77 19.95
N GLY A 24 -8.54 -3.16 20.56
CA GLY A 24 -7.44 -3.84 19.89
C GLY A 24 -6.40 -2.92 19.25
N TRP A 25 -6.64 -1.60 19.20
CA TRP A 25 -5.71 -0.61 18.66
C TRP A 25 -4.92 0.14 19.75
N GLU A 26 -5.07 -0.24 21.01
CA GLU A 26 -4.36 0.39 22.12
C GLU A 26 -2.85 0.37 21.89
N ARG A 27 -2.20 1.53 22.00
CA ARG A 27 -0.75 1.71 21.78
C ARG A 27 -0.24 1.12 20.45
N TYR A 28 -1.10 1.07 19.41
CA TYR A 28 -0.77 0.38 18.16
C TYR A 28 0.51 0.88 17.50
N VAL A 29 0.79 2.18 17.50
CA VAL A 29 2.03 2.76 16.96
C VAL A 29 3.27 2.19 17.65
N GLY A 30 3.26 2.13 18.99
CA GLY A 30 4.35 1.54 19.76
C GLY A 30 4.54 0.04 19.47
N ARG A 31 3.42 -0.70 19.36
CA ARG A 31 3.46 -2.13 19.01
C ARG A 31 4.01 -2.36 17.60
N ILE A 32 3.62 -1.50 16.63
CA ILE A 32 4.18 -1.53 15.27
C ILE A 32 5.68 -1.27 15.34
N GLU A 33 6.14 -0.22 16.03
CA GLU A 33 7.55 0.11 16.12
C GLU A 33 8.38 -1.01 16.76
N GLU A 34 7.94 -1.53 17.90
CA GLU A 34 8.60 -2.62 18.62
C GLU A 34 8.76 -3.87 17.72
N ASN A 35 7.67 -4.31 17.09
CA ASN A 35 7.69 -5.47 16.20
C ASN A 35 8.50 -5.24 14.93
N TRP A 36 8.41 -4.04 14.36
CA TRP A 36 9.17 -3.68 13.16
C TRP A 36 10.68 -3.74 13.42
N ARG A 37 11.14 -3.07 14.48
CA ARG A 37 12.56 -3.08 14.86
C ARG A 37 13.08 -4.46 15.27
N ALA A 38 12.22 -5.33 15.79
CA ALA A 38 12.58 -6.70 16.14
C ALA A 38 12.72 -7.64 14.93
N LYS A 39 12.03 -7.34 13.80
CA LYS A 39 11.91 -8.27 12.67
C LYS A 39 12.58 -7.78 11.39
N ILE A 40 12.64 -6.47 11.16
CA ILE A 40 13.08 -5.87 9.91
C ILE A 40 14.50 -5.34 10.05
N CYS A 41 15.36 -5.71 9.09
CA CYS A 41 16.73 -5.23 8.98
C CYS A 41 16.82 -4.06 7.96
N ALA A 42 17.95 -3.36 7.95
CA ALA A 42 18.19 -2.22 7.06
C ALA A 42 18.08 -2.57 5.56
N ASP A 43 18.45 -3.81 5.19
CA ASP A 43 18.43 -4.28 3.80
C ASP A 43 17.08 -4.86 3.37
N ASP A 44 16.12 -5.00 4.28
CA ASP A 44 14.81 -5.55 3.98
C ASP A 44 13.89 -4.51 3.31
N THR A 45 12.83 -5.00 2.71
CA THR A 45 11.79 -4.15 2.09
C THR A 45 10.43 -4.51 2.66
N VAL A 46 9.64 -3.49 2.97
CA VAL A 46 8.27 -3.64 3.47
C VAL A 46 7.31 -2.96 2.50
N VAL A 47 6.33 -3.70 2.01
CA VAL A 47 5.24 -3.14 1.21
C VAL A 47 4.10 -2.71 2.13
N LEU A 48 3.64 -1.48 1.93
CA LEU A 48 2.50 -0.88 2.62
C LEU A 48 1.33 -0.77 1.63
N PRO A 49 0.41 -1.75 1.59
CA PRO A 49 -0.66 -1.79 0.59
C PRO A 49 -1.83 -0.86 0.92
N GLY A 50 -1.54 0.39 1.27
CA GLY A 50 -2.52 1.44 1.49
C GLY A 50 -2.90 1.69 2.95
N ASP A 51 -3.69 2.74 3.14
CA ASP A 51 -4.15 3.26 4.42
C ASP A 51 -3.02 3.48 5.42
N THR A 52 -2.00 4.18 4.92
CA THR A 52 -0.76 4.42 5.66
C THR A 52 -0.95 5.53 6.69
N SER A 53 -1.62 6.65 6.33
CA SER A 53 -1.74 7.83 7.17
C SER A 53 -3.10 8.51 6.99
N TRP A 54 -3.67 9.00 8.09
CA TRP A 54 -4.86 9.85 8.10
C TRP A 54 -4.61 11.30 7.69
N GLY A 55 -3.36 11.67 7.39
CA GLY A 55 -3.04 13.03 6.95
C GLY A 55 -3.87 13.46 5.75
N MET A 56 -4.46 14.66 5.81
CA MET A 56 -5.30 15.20 4.74
C MET A 56 -4.48 15.81 3.58
N SER A 57 -3.18 16.03 3.80
CA SER A 57 -2.22 16.53 2.81
C SER A 57 -0.84 15.94 3.06
N LEU A 58 0.11 16.15 2.16
CA LEU A 58 1.51 15.71 2.34
C LEU A 58 2.12 16.31 3.62
N GLU A 59 1.84 17.56 3.89
CA GLU A 59 2.28 18.25 5.10
C GLU A 59 1.62 17.66 6.36
N GLY A 60 0.32 17.34 6.28
CA GLY A 60 -0.43 16.70 7.37
C GLY A 60 0.07 15.30 7.70
N ALA A 61 0.56 14.56 6.70
CA ALA A 61 1.13 13.22 6.86
C ALA A 61 2.65 13.23 7.19
N LEU A 62 3.30 14.39 7.27
CA LEU A 62 4.75 14.47 7.42
C LEU A 62 5.28 13.79 8.69
N ALA A 63 4.56 13.91 9.81
CA ALA A 63 4.94 13.25 11.07
C ALA A 63 4.96 11.73 10.91
N ASP A 64 3.94 11.18 10.23
CA ASP A 64 3.81 9.75 9.96
C ASP A 64 4.91 9.25 9.00
N PHE A 65 5.22 10.03 7.97
CA PHE A 65 6.32 9.71 7.05
C PHE A 65 7.70 9.74 7.75
N LYS A 66 7.93 10.71 8.65
CA LYS A 66 9.16 10.75 9.46
C LYS A 66 9.26 9.55 10.40
N PHE A 67 8.16 9.13 10.99
CA PHE A 67 8.12 7.90 11.77
C PHE A 67 8.52 6.70 10.92
N LEU A 68 7.90 6.50 9.75
CA LEU A 68 8.25 5.42 8.84
C LEU A 68 9.72 5.49 8.39
N GLU A 69 10.23 6.69 8.09
CA GLU A 69 11.65 6.89 7.73
C GLU A 69 12.60 6.47 8.85
N SER A 70 12.20 6.64 10.13
CA SER A 70 12.98 6.23 11.30
C SER A 70 13.09 4.73 11.49
N LEU A 71 12.19 3.96 10.88
CA LEU A 71 12.16 2.50 10.95
C LEU A 71 13.13 1.87 9.94
N PRO A 72 13.76 0.73 10.25
CA PRO A 72 14.69 0.08 9.31
C PRO A 72 13.99 -0.44 8.05
N GLY A 73 14.76 -0.66 7.00
CA GLY A 73 14.31 -1.19 5.72
C GLY A 73 13.71 -0.15 4.78
N LYS A 74 13.54 -0.52 3.50
CA LYS A 74 12.85 0.29 2.48
C LYS A 74 11.34 0.08 2.59
N LYS A 75 10.54 1.11 2.29
CA LYS A 75 9.08 1.06 2.31
C LYS A 75 8.54 1.36 0.92
N ILE A 76 7.74 0.47 0.38
CA ILE A 76 7.02 0.65 -0.89
C ILE A 76 5.55 0.91 -0.55
N MET A 77 5.06 2.08 -0.90
CA MET A 77 3.74 2.57 -0.50
C MET A 77 2.78 2.56 -1.67
N LEU A 78 1.61 1.95 -1.49
CA LEU A 78 0.46 2.04 -2.38
C LEU A 78 -0.59 2.97 -1.77
N LYS A 79 -1.53 3.40 -2.62
CA LYS A 79 -2.68 4.18 -2.19
C LYS A 79 -3.76 3.29 -1.57
N GLY A 80 -4.25 3.65 -0.39
CA GLY A 80 -5.51 3.17 0.17
C GLY A 80 -6.67 4.13 -0.05
N ASN A 81 -7.81 3.87 0.56
CA ASN A 81 -8.97 4.75 0.47
C ASN A 81 -8.89 5.94 1.45
N HIS A 82 -8.18 5.79 2.56
CA HIS A 82 -7.97 6.84 3.55
C HIS A 82 -6.67 7.62 3.36
N ASP A 83 -5.85 7.32 2.35
CA ASP A 83 -4.67 8.11 2.03
C ASP A 83 -5.06 9.40 1.28
N TYR A 84 -5.70 10.34 1.98
CA TYR A 84 -6.17 11.62 1.42
C TYR A 84 -5.03 12.53 0.98
N TRP A 85 -3.84 12.36 1.56
CA TRP A 85 -2.60 13.04 1.19
C TRP A 85 -2.08 12.66 -0.20
N TRP A 86 -2.58 11.57 -0.77
CA TRP A 86 -2.10 11.03 -2.04
C TRP A 86 -2.35 11.98 -3.22
N THR A 87 -1.30 12.28 -3.96
CA THR A 87 -1.33 13.15 -5.15
C THR A 87 -0.56 12.52 -6.32
N THR A 88 -0.02 13.31 -7.24
CA THR A 88 0.79 12.77 -8.33
C THR A 88 2.11 12.22 -7.79
N LYS A 89 2.61 11.13 -8.41
CA LYS A 89 3.87 10.50 -8.02
C LYS A 89 5.02 11.52 -7.95
N ALA A 90 5.14 12.36 -8.98
CA ALA A 90 6.19 13.39 -9.03
C ALA A 90 6.13 14.37 -7.86
N LYS A 91 4.93 14.80 -7.43
CA LYS A 91 4.78 15.69 -6.28
C LYS A 91 5.16 14.98 -4.97
N MET A 92 4.75 13.72 -4.80
CA MET A 92 5.10 12.93 -3.62
C MET A 92 6.60 12.68 -3.53
N GLU A 93 7.24 12.29 -4.63
CA GLU A 93 8.70 12.09 -4.69
C GLU A 93 9.49 13.38 -4.42
N ALA A 94 9.04 14.51 -4.98
CA ALA A 94 9.65 15.80 -4.69
C ALA A 94 9.52 16.17 -3.20
N PHE A 95 8.35 15.94 -2.60
CA PHE A 95 8.12 16.15 -1.18
C PHE A 95 9.01 15.26 -0.32
N PHE A 96 9.10 13.97 -0.63
CA PHE A 96 9.96 13.04 0.10
C PHE A 96 11.43 13.44 0.02
N SER A 97 11.89 13.83 -1.17
CA SER A 97 13.25 14.34 -1.37
C SER A 97 13.53 15.60 -0.54
N ALA A 98 12.60 16.55 -0.54
CA ALA A 98 12.74 17.80 0.21
C ALA A 98 12.83 17.60 1.73
N HIS A 99 12.20 16.52 2.25
CA HIS A 99 12.18 16.21 3.67
C HIS A 99 13.15 15.09 4.09
N GLY A 100 14.00 14.62 3.17
CA GLY A 100 15.01 13.59 3.46
C GLY A 100 14.44 12.19 3.70
N LEU A 101 13.23 11.91 3.20
CA LEU A 101 12.53 10.62 3.34
C LEU A 101 13.03 9.65 2.26
N LYS A 102 14.22 9.10 2.46
CA LYS A 102 14.97 8.33 1.45
C LYS A 102 14.54 6.87 1.35
N SER A 103 13.96 6.32 2.41
CA SER A 103 13.52 4.92 2.44
C SER A 103 12.10 4.73 1.91
N LEU A 104 11.35 5.81 1.65
CA LEU A 104 9.97 5.76 1.17
C LEU A 104 9.92 5.82 -0.36
N GLN A 105 9.21 4.88 -0.97
CA GLN A 105 9.01 4.78 -2.42
C GLN A 105 7.53 4.67 -2.75
N ILE A 106 7.11 5.29 -3.86
CA ILE A 106 5.72 5.24 -4.32
C ILE A 106 5.57 4.18 -5.41
N LEU A 107 4.62 3.26 -5.19
CA LEU A 107 4.15 2.32 -6.20
C LEU A 107 2.86 2.87 -6.83
N ASN A 108 2.97 3.35 -8.06
CA ASN A 108 1.85 3.92 -8.82
C ASN A 108 2.13 3.84 -10.33
N ASN A 109 1.55 2.88 -11.03
CA ASN A 109 1.77 2.56 -12.44
C ASN A 109 3.25 2.22 -12.78
N ASN A 110 3.99 1.72 -11.84
CA ASN A 110 5.39 1.28 -11.97
C ASN A 110 5.57 -0.03 -11.20
N CYS A 111 6.76 -0.60 -11.26
CA CYS A 111 7.17 -1.69 -10.38
C CYS A 111 8.45 -1.33 -9.60
N VAL A 112 8.75 -2.14 -8.59
CA VAL A 112 10.00 -2.08 -7.83
C VAL A 112 10.60 -3.49 -7.76
N ALA A 113 11.82 -3.68 -8.26
CA ALA A 113 12.53 -4.94 -8.14
C ALA A 113 13.06 -5.12 -6.72
N VAL A 114 12.73 -6.25 -6.10
CA VAL A 114 13.14 -6.59 -4.73
C VAL A 114 13.46 -8.08 -4.67
N ASP A 115 14.70 -8.42 -4.34
CA ASP A 115 15.12 -9.79 -4.01
C ASP A 115 14.58 -10.90 -4.96
N GLY A 116 14.74 -10.68 -6.26
CA GLY A 116 14.33 -11.66 -7.28
C GLY A 116 12.87 -11.63 -7.68
N VAL A 117 12.06 -10.72 -7.14
CA VAL A 117 10.67 -10.49 -7.56
C VAL A 117 10.44 -9.04 -7.98
N ALA A 118 9.41 -8.80 -8.77
CA ALA A 118 8.96 -7.46 -9.13
C ALA A 118 7.66 -7.13 -8.39
N VAL A 119 7.76 -6.22 -7.40
CA VAL A 119 6.61 -5.68 -6.65
C VAL A 119 5.82 -4.77 -7.58
N CYS A 120 4.56 -5.09 -7.83
CA CYS A 120 3.62 -4.32 -8.65
C CYS A 120 2.27 -4.20 -7.96
N GLY A 121 1.39 -3.33 -8.44
CA GLY A 121 0.08 -3.20 -7.84
C GLY A 121 -0.68 -1.91 -8.16
N SER A 122 -1.88 -1.83 -7.62
CA SER A 122 -2.74 -0.65 -7.65
C SER A 122 -3.57 -0.58 -6.37
N ARG A 123 -4.39 0.46 -6.23
CA ARG A 123 -5.35 0.50 -5.12
C ARG A 123 -6.36 -0.66 -5.19
N GLY A 124 -6.69 -1.13 -6.40
CA GLY A 124 -7.82 -2.03 -6.57
C GLY A 124 -9.15 -1.35 -6.32
N TRP A 125 -10.22 -2.13 -6.34
CA TRP A 125 -11.56 -1.68 -5.96
C TRP A 125 -12.41 -2.90 -5.59
N LEU A 126 -13.20 -2.77 -4.54
CA LEU A 126 -14.20 -3.74 -4.15
C LEU A 126 -15.52 -3.02 -3.94
N PHE A 127 -16.63 -3.65 -4.35
CA PHE A 127 -17.96 -3.12 -4.06
C PHE A 127 -18.33 -3.41 -2.62
N GLU A 128 -18.70 -2.35 -1.90
CA GLU A 128 -19.39 -2.50 -0.63
C GLU A 128 -20.90 -2.55 -0.89
N THR A 129 -21.61 -3.42 -0.20
CA THR A 129 -23.04 -3.59 -0.35
C THR A 129 -23.76 -2.28 -0.02
N GLY A 130 -24.46 -1.70 -1.00
CA GLY A 130 -25.19 -0.44 -0.86
C GLY A 130 -24.54 0.77 -1.53
N GLU A 131 -23.31 0.64 -2.03
CA GLU A 131 -22.67 1.67 -2.85
C GLU A 131 -23.04 1.53 -4.34
N PRO A 132 -23.20 2.64 -5.10
CA PRO A 132 -23.44 2.56 -6.54
C PRO A 132 -22.25 1.87 -7.23
N PHE A 133 -22.57 0.97 -8.15
CA PHE A 133 -21.56 0.34 -9.00
C PHE A 133 -20.88 1.41 -9.86
N ASP A 134 -19.58 1.63 -9.64
CA ASP A 134 -18.81 2.59 -10.44
C ASP A 134 -17.80 1.87 -11.34
N ASP A 135 -18.29 1.44 -12.51
CA ASP A 135 -17.49 0.83 -13.57
C ASP A 135 -16.26 1.67 -13.95
N LYS A 136 -16.36 2.99 -13.84
CA LYS A 136 -15.23 3.88 -14.20
C LYS A 136 -14.11 3.76 -13.19
N ILE A 137 -14.42 3.61 -11.91
CA ILE A 137 -13.38 3.46 -10.87
C ILE A 137 -12.69 2.12 -11.03
N ILE A 138 -13.44 1.01 -11.11
CA ILE A 138 -12.87 -0.32 -11.22
C ILE A 138 -12.04 -0.50 -12.50
N ASN A 139 -12.55 0.00 -13.65
CA ASN A 139 -11.83 -0.05 -14.91
C ASN A 139 -10.51 0.76 -14.85
N ARG A 140 -10.53 1.92 -14.21
CA ARG A 140 -9.32 2.72 -14.00
C ARG A 140 -8.30 2.01 -13.13
N GLU A 141 -8.73 1.35 -12.05
CA GLU A 141 -7.83 0.61 -11.18
C GLU A 141 -7.30 -0.68 -11.86
N ALA A 142 -8.10 -1.34 -12.69
CA ALA A 142 -7.65 -2.45 -13.53
C ALA A 142 -6.56 -2.01 -14.53
N ILE A 143 -6.75 -0.87 -15.22
CA ILE A 143 -5.73 -0.29 -16.12
C ILE A 143 -4.45 0.04 -15.35
N ARG A 144 -4.54 0.60 -14.15
CA ARG A 144 -3.37 0.92 -13.32
C ARG A 144 -2.61 -0.34 -12.89
N LEU A 145 -3.34 -1.38 -12.52
CA LEU A 145 -2.75 -2.67 -12.21
C LEU A 145 -2.02 -3.25 -13.41
N GLU A 146 -2.66 -3.26 -14.58
CA GLU A 146 -2.08 -3.74 -15.83
C GLU A 146 -0.79 -2.98 -16.19
N LEU A 147 -0.79 -1.65 -16.10
CA LEU A 147 0.41 -0.84 -16.31
C LEU A 147 1.54 -1.22 -15.34
N SER A 148 1.22 -1.41 -14.07
CA SER A 148 2.19 -1.80 -13.05
C SER A 148 2.77 -3.19 -13.29
N ILE A 149 1.94 -4.16 -13.68
CA ILE A 149 2.39 -5.52 -14.03
C ILE A 149 3.23 -5.50 -15.32
N ALA A 150 2.82 -4.75 -16.34
CA ALA A 150 3.58 -4.62 -17.57
C ALA A 150 5.00 -4.06 -17.35
N GLU A 151 5.16 -3.12 -16.40
CA GLU A 151 6.49 -2.67 -15.97
C GLU A 151 7.27 -3.77 -15.23
N ALA A 152 6.58 -4.59 -14.42
CA ALA A 152 7.21 -5.73 -13.75
C ALA A 152 7.71 -6.79 -14.74
N GLU A 153 6.92 -7.14 -15.76
CA GLU A 153 7.28 -8.10 -16.79
C GLU A 153 8.55 -7.70 -17.58
N LYS A 154 8.75 -6.39 -17.80
CA LYS A 154 9.98 -5.89 -18.47
C LYS A 154 11.26 -6.20 -17.69
N THR A 155 11.15 -6.43 -16.38
CA THR A 155 12.31 -6.78 -15.54
C THR A 155 12.75 -8.22 -15.70
N GLY A 156 11.92 -9.11 -16.26
CA GLY A 156 12.14 -10.56 -16.31
C GLY A 156 12.00 -11.26 -14.96
N LEU A 157 11.60 -10.53 -13.90
CA LEU A 157 11.37 -11.08 -12.57
C LEU A 157 9.91 -11.53 -12.41
N GLU A 158 9.65 -12.41 -11.43
CA GLU A 158 8.29 -12.84 -11.10
C GLU A 158 7.46 -11.67 -10.54
N PRO A 159 6.32 -11.30 -11.16
CA PRO A 159 5.44 -10.29 -10.63
C PRO A 159 4.78 -10.75 -9.32
N VAL A 160 4.82 -9.92 -8.30
CA VAL A 160 4.07 -10.09 -7.04
C VAL A 160 3.17 -8.86 -6.87
N ALA A 161 1.86 -9.09 -6.94
CA ALA A 161 0.89 -8.01 -6.89
C ALA A 161 0.52 -7.63 -5.45
N PHE A 162 0.38 -6.32 -5.25
CA PHE A 162 -0.15 -5.76 -4.01
C PHE A 162 -1.33 -4.84 -4.34
N LEU A 163 -2.42 -5.02 -3.62
CA LEU A 163 -3.63 -4.21 -3.75
C LEU A 163 -4.00 -3.64 -2.39
N HIS A 164 -4.73 -2.53 -2.36
CA HIS A 164 -5.37 -2.13 -1.12
C HIS A 164 -6.68 -2.89 -0.96
N TYR A 165 -7.60 -2.74 -1.91
CA TYR A 165 -8.84 -3.51 -1.88
C TYR A 165 -8.63 -4.96 -2.32
N PRO A 166 -9.19 -5.95 -1.61
CA PRO A 166 -9.13 -7.35 -2.04
C PRO A 166 -9.85 -7.53 -3.38
N PRO A 167 -9.29 -8.33 -4.31
CA PRO A 167 -9.98 -8.65 -5.56
C PRO A 167 -11.12 -9.65 -5.38
N LEU A 168 -11.13 -10.33 -4.23
CA LEU A 168 -12.12 -11.31 -3.81
C LEU A 168 -12.26 -11.27 -2.29
N TYR A 169 -13.48 -11.05 -1.79
CA TYR A 169 -13.76 -11.11 -0.36
C TYR A 169 -15.22 -11.52 -0.11
N GLY A 170 -15.43 -12.67 0.54
CA GLY A 170 -16.74 -13.25 0.70
C GLY A 170 -17.39 -13.54 -0.66
N GLU A 171 -18.59 -13.00 -0.90
CA GLU A 171 -19.29 -13.09 -2.17
C GLU A 171 -18.96 -11.94 -3.14
N ASN A 172 -18.20 -10.93 -2.69
CA ASN A 172 -17.84 -9.78 -3.48
C ASN A 172 -16.60 -10.07 -4.33
N THR A 173 -16.66 -9.77 -5.60
CA THR A 173 -15.58 -9.96 -6.55
C THR A 173 -15.36 -8.70 -7.38
N SER A 174 -14.12 -8.51 -7.82
CA SER A 174 -13.72 -7.50 -8.81
C SER A 174 -13.28 -8.21 -10.09
N PRO A 175 -14.22 -8.57 -11.01
CA PRO A 175 -13.88 -9.38 -12.18
C PRO A 175 -12.79 -8.75 -13.05
N GLN A 176 -12.79 -7.43 -13.20
CA GLN A 176 -11.80 -6.71 -14.01
C GLN A 176 -10.38 -6.84 -13.42
N ILE A 177 -10.26 -6.77 -12.10
CA ILE A 177 -8.97 -6.96 -11.40
C ILE A 177 -8.51 -8.41 -11.50
N LEU A 178 -9.42 -9.37 -11.27
CA LEU A 178 -9.14 -10.80 -11.39
C LEU A 178 -8.71 -11.18 -12.80
N ASP A 179 -9.36 -10.61 -13.82
CA ASP A 179 -9.01 -10.83 -15.23
C ASP A 179 -7.58 -10.33 -15.54
N VAL A 180 -7.21 -9.15 -15.06
CA VAL A 180 -5.83 -8.64 -15.21
C VAL A 180 -4.83 -9.59 -14.56
N LEU A 181 -5.06 -10.01 -13.31
CA LEU A 181 -4.16 -10.94 -12.61
C LEU A 181 -4.02 -12.27 -13.35
N ALA A 182 -5.15 -12.80 -13.87
CA ALA A 182 -5.16 -14.07 -14.61
C ALA A 182 -4.44 -13.97 -15.96
N ARG A 183 -4.70 -12.93 -16.76
CA ARG A 183 -4.07 -12.70 -18.08
C ARG A 183 -2.55 -12.61 -17.97
N HIS A 184 -2.04 -12.01 -16.93
CA HIS A 184 -0.61 -11.87 -16.66
C HIS A 184 -0.02 -13.02 -15.82
N SER A 185 -0.81 -14.05 -15.54
CA SER A 185 -0.39 -15.24 -14.77
C SER A 185 0.24 -14.89 -13.42
N VAL A 186 -0.25 -13.83 -12.75
CA VAL A 186 0.21 -13.42 -11.43
C VAL A 186 -0.19 -14.47 -10.40
N ARG A 187 0.78 -15.07 -9.73
CA ARG A 187 0.58 -16.20 -8.80
C ARG A 187 0.35 -15.77 -7.36
N ARG A 188 0.83 -14.57 -7.00
CA ARG A 188 0.79 -14.04 -5.63
C ARG A 188 0.22 -12.64 -5.64
N CYS A 189 -0.87 -12.46 -4.87
CA CYS A 189 -1.50 -11.17 -4.67
C CYS A 189 -1.80 -10.98 -3.19
N TYR A 190 -1.29 -9.92 -2.60
CA TYR A 190 -1.51 -9.53 -1.22
C TYR A 190 -2.36 -8.26 -1.18
N TYR A 191 -3.19 -8.12 -0.15
CA TYR A 191 -4.07 -6.96 -0.03
C TYR A 191 -4.26 -6.54 1.44
N GLY A 192 -4.71 -5.31 1.64
CA GLY A 192 -5.10 -4.70 2.91
C GLY A 192 -6.61 -4.54 3.04
N HIS A 193 -7.04 -3.42 3.63
CA HIS A 193 -8.42 -2.93 3.74
C HIS A 193 -9.32 -3.68 4.73
N ILE A 194 -9.14 -4.98 4.92
CA ILE A 194 -10.02 -5.79 5.75
C ILE A 194 -9.49 -5.80 7.19
N HIS A 195 -10.18 -5.09 8.06
CA HIS A 195 -9.83 -4.98 9.48
C HIS A 195 -10.53 -6.01 10.37
N ALA A 196 -11.14 -7.03 9.78
CA ALA A 196 -11.84 -8.05 10.54
C ALA A 196 -10.87 -8.89 11.37
N ALA A 197 -11.13 -9.01 12.67
CA ALA A 197 -10.52 -10.08 13.48
C ALA A 197 -11.18 -11.40 13.11
N PHE A 198 -10.39 -12.38 12.73
CA PHE A 198 -10.82 -13.75 12.49
C PHE A 198 -10.47 -14.61 13.70
#